data_63f8b2e60c5bed4c443ddead0cb54e50
#
_entry.id   63f8b2e60c5bed4c443ddead0cb54e50
#
_cell.length_a   1.000
_cell.length_b   1.000
_cell.length_c   1.000
_cell.angle_alpha   90.00
_cell.angle_beta   90.00
_cell.angle_gamma   90.00
#
_symmetry.space_group_name_H-M   'P 1'
#
loop_
_entity.id
_entity.type
_entity.pdbx_description
1 polymer ?
#
loop_
_entity_poly.entity_id
_entity_poly.type
_entity_poly.pdbx_seq_one_letter_code
_entity_poly.pdbx_strand_id
1 'polypeptide(L)'
;VKKKILLKGPLLTRSGYGEQARFALRSLRSREDLFEVFIQPLRWGQTSWTSDMDEERLWIDQTIEKTIGYIQQGGQFDVSLQVTIPNEFERLAPFNVGYTAGIETTKIAHQWIPKANEMDKVIVVSSHSKQVFENTEYQAQNTQTGEQVLLKTQIPVEAVGYPVKTFDNLPELELGLSTAFNFLTVAQFGPRKNLQNTIKWFVEEFRNDDVGLVVKSNIAKNCLMDRNKLHGDLTNFLRQQGERQCKVYLLHGDMTDAEMHSLYNNERIDAFVSLPHGEGFGLPLFEAAYSGLPVVTVGWSGQLDFLVDTEGQEQFYNVAFDLQPVQKEVVWDGVIAAESMWAYAREGSAKEKMRLCYENVKNDTVAWNNTRLSERFSENVMYENFINALGIEIDYDWMKTLSQIEII
;
A
#
# COMPACT_ATOMS: atom_id res chain seq x y z
N VAL A 1 -24.27 1.15 -24.10
CA VAL A 1 -24.17 -0.21 -23.51
C VAL A 1 -23.01 -0.18 -22.52
N LYS A 2 -23.24 -0.68 -21.27
CA LYS A 2 -22.19 -0.75 -20.25
C LYS A 2 -21.06 -1.69 -20.70
N LYS A 3 -19.81 -1.33 -20.41
CA LYS A 3 -18.67 -2.22 -20.63
C LYS A 3 -18.64 -3.31 -19.57
N LYS A 4 -18.50 -4.56 -19.97
CA LYS A 4 -18.39 -5.71 -19.06
C LYS A 4 -16.94 -5.89 -18.61
N ILE A 5 -16.67 -5.65 -17.32
CA ILE A 5 -15.33 -5.72 -16.75
C ILE A 5 -15.21 -6.93 -15.83
N LEU A 6 -14.23 -7.80 -16.12
CA LEU A 6 -13.81 -8.85 -15.21
C LEU A 6 -12.72 -8.29 -14.27
N LEU A 7 -13.05 -8.09 -13.00
CA LEU A 7 -12.11 -7.78 -11.95
C LEU A 7 -11.57 -9.09 -11.33
N LYS A 8 -10.32 -9.42 -11.64
CA LYS A 8 -9.60 -10.58 -11.10
C LYS A 8 -8.64 -10.09 -10.00
N GLY A 9 -8.86 -10.50 -8.76
CA GLY A 9 -8.01 -10.03 -7.66
C GLY A 9 -8.37 -10.61 -6.28
N PRO A 10 -7.55 -10.34 -5.26
CA PRO A 10 -7.71 -10.91 -3.91
C PRO A 10 -8.66 -10.09 -3.02
N LEU A 11 -9.86 -9.74 -3.51
CA LEU A 11 -10.81 -8.85 -2.84
C LEU A 11 -11.18 -9.27 -1.42
N LEU A 12 -11.14 -10.58 -1.13
CA LEU A 12 -11.56 -11.16 0.14
C LEU A 12 -10.41 -11.33 1.15
N THR A 13 -9.21 -10.82 0.86
CA THR A 13 -8.04 -10.99 1.74
C THR A 13 -7.71 -9.72 2.53
N ARG A 14 -7.24 -9.90 3.77
CA ARG A 14 -6.67 -8.83 4.60
C ARG A 14 -5.19 -8.62 4.25
N SER A 15 -4.95 -7.99 3.11
CA SER A 15 -3.61 -7.70 2.58
C SER A 15 -3.60 -6.38 1.84
N GLY A 16 -2.40 -5.82 1.57
CA GLY A 16 -2.26 -4.64 0.72
C GLY A 16 -2.87 -4.82 -0.66
N TYR A 17 -2.69 -5.99 -1.28
CA TYR A 17 -3.34 -6.33 -2.55
C TYR A 17 -4.86 -6.54 -2.43
N GLY A 18 -5.34 -7.00 -1.27
CA GLY A 18 -6.78 -7.05 -0.98
C GLY A 18 -7.39 -5.64 -0.94
N GLU A 19 -6.73 -4.71 -0.28
CA GLU A 19 -7.16 -3.30 -0.26
C GLU A 19 -7.10 -2.68 -1.65
N GLN A 20 -6.05 -2.97 -2.41
CA GLN A 20 -5.90 -2.55 -3.80
C GLN A 20 -7.05 -3.04 -4.68
N ALA A 21 -7.44 -4.31 -4.52
CA ALA A 21 -8.55 -4.90 -5.27
C ALA A 21 -9.91 -4.29 -4.87
N ARG A 22 -10.14 -4.01 -3.59
CA ARG A 22 -11.35 -3.32 -3.10
C ARG A 22 -11.41 -1.86 -3.56
N PHE A 23 -10.27 -1.16 -3.57
CA PHE A 23 -10.20 0.19 -4.15
C PHE A 23 -10.58 0.19 -5.64
N ALA A 24 -10.04 -0.74 -6.43
CA ALA A 24 -10.42 -0.91 -7.83
C ALA A 24 -11.94 -1.19 -7.98
N LEU A 25 -12.48 -2.06 -7.13
CA LEU A 25 -13.91 -2.37 -7.10
C LEU A 25 -14.76 -1.12 -6.82
N ARG A 26 -14.43 -0.37 -5.76
CA ARG A 26 -15.16 0.84 -5.36
C ARG A 26 -15.10 1.90 -6.46
N SER A 27 -13.93 2.04 -7.12
CA SER A 27 -13.76 2.94 -8.27
C SER A 27 -14.67 2.54 -9.44
N LEU A 28 -14.76 1.25 -9.79
CA LEU A 28 -15.67 0.78 -10.84
C LEU A 28 -17.13 0.98 -10.45
N ARG A 29 -17.49 0.74 -9.19
CA ARG A 29 -18.85 0.93 -8.68
C ARG A 29 -19.27 2.39 -8.63
N SER A 30 -18.34 3.34 -8.46
CA SER A 30 -18.66 4.77 -8.56
C SER A 30 -19.17 5.17 -9.95
N ARG A 31 -18.96 4.30 -10.94
CA ARG A 31 -19.38 4.50 -12.33
C ARG A 31 -20.16 3.28 -12.86
N GLU A 32 -21.14 2.81 -12.08
CA GLU A 32 -22.05 1.73 -12.51
C GLU A 32 -22.89 2.11 -13.75
N ASP A 33 -22.98 3.40 -14.08
CA ASP A 33 -23.53 3.88 -15.34
C ASP A 33 -22.73 3.41 -16.57
N LEU A 34 -21.43 3.24 -16.43
CA LEU A 34 -20.48 2.89 -17.49
C LEU A 34 -20.12 1.40 -17.50
N PHE A 35 -20.06 0.78 -16.32
CA PHE A 35 -19.51 -0.55 -16.14
C PHE A 35 -20.51 -1.55 -15.59
N GLU A 36 -20.46 -2.76 -16.11
CA GLU A 36 -21.04 -3.96 -15.53
C GLU A 36 -19.89 -4.82 -14.98
N VAL A 37 -19.79 -4.92 -13.64
CA VAL A 37 -18.67 -5.58 -12.98
C VAL A 37 -18.95 -7.07 -12.79
N PHE A 38 -17.92 -7.87 -13.03
CA PHE A 38 -17.81 -9.29 -12.75
C PHE A 38 -16.57 -9.53 -11.91
N ILE A 39 -16.57 -10.52 -11.01
CA ILE A 39 -15.47 -10.76 -10.06
C ILE A 39 -14.97 -12.19 -10.18
N GLN A 40 -13.63 -12.32 -10.30
CA GLN A 40 -12.90 -13.57 -10.13
C GLN A 40 -11.96 -13.43 -8.93
N PRO A 41 -12.30 -14.02 -7.76
CA PRO A 41 -11.48 -13.87 -6.57
C PRO A 41 -10.18 -14.68 -6.68
N LEU A 42 -9.09 -14.11 -6.18
CA LEU A 42 -7.79 -14.77 -6.03
C LEU A 42 -7.47 -15.01 -4.54
N ARG A 43 -6.71 -16.05 -4.27
CA ARG A 43 -6.02 -16.22 -2.99
C ARG A 43 -4.74 -15.39 -2.99
N TRP A 44 -4.36 -14.88 -1.81
CA TRP A 44 -3.15 -14.08 -1.68
C TRP A 44 -2.29 -14.58 -0.52
N GLY A 45 -1.25 -15.34 -0.87
CA GLY A 45 -0.29 -15.86 0.10
C GLY A 45 -0.92 -16.52 1.34
N GLN A 46 -0.32 -16.27 2.49
CA GLN A 46 -0.80 -16.74 3.81
C GLN A 46 -1.53 -15.64 4.59
N THR A 47 -2.33 -14.84 3.92
CA THR A 47 -3.11 -13.76 4.55
C THR A 47 -4.42 -14.26 5.13
N SER A 48 -4.95 -13.54 6.13
CA SER A 48 -6.30 -13.76 6.65
C SER A 48 -7.35 -13.32 5.62
N TRP A 49 -8.55 -13.88 5.72
CA TRP A 49 -9.72 -13.45 4.95
C TRP A 49 -10.49 -12.38 5.71
N THR A 50 -11.19 -11.52 4.98
CA THR A 50 -12.19 -10.63 5.58
C THR A 50 -13.35 -11.47 6.10
N SER A 51 -13.67 -11.34 7.37
CA SER A 51 -14.75 -12.08 8.04
C SER A 51 -16.04 -11.27 8.17
N ASP A 52 -15.95 -9.96 7.98
CA ASP A 52 -17.07 -9.04 8.14
C ASP A 52 -18.07 -9.25 7.00
N MET A 53 -19.37 -9.36 7.38
CA MET A 53 -20.48 -9.58 6.44
C MET A 53 -21.21 -8.24 6.23
N ASP A 54 -20.47 -7.22 5.82
CA ASP A 54 -21.01 -5.92 5.47
C ASP A 54 -21.64 -5.90 4.05
N GLU A 55 -22.19 -4.76 3.65
CA GLU A 55 -22.83 -4.59 2.35
C GLU A 55 -21.86 -4.81 1.19
N GLU A 56 -20.60 -4.38 1.31
CA GLU A 56 -19.58 -4.59 0.29
C GLU A 56 -19.28 -6.08 0.12
N ARG A 57 -19.13 -6.82 1.20
CA ARG A 57 -18.91 -8.26 1.19
C ARG A 57 -20.06 -9.01 0.54
N LEU A 58 -21.30 -8.69 0.92
CA LEU A 58 -22.49 -9.31 0.33
C LEU A 58 -22.57 -9.02 -1.18
N TRP A 59 -22.25 -7.80 -1.58
CA TRP A 59 -22.22 -7.42 -2.99
C TRP A 59 -21.13 -8.20 -3.78
N ILE A 60 -19.94 -8.38 -3.18
CA ILE A 60 -18.86 -9.18 -3.77
C ILE A 60 -19.31 -10.63 -3.96
N ASP A 61 -19.88 -11.26 -2.94
CA ASP A 61 -20.32 -12.65 -2.98
C ASP A 61 -21.40 -12.87 -4.06
N GLN A 62 -22.41 -12.00 -4.14
CA GLN A 62 -23.43 -12.03 -5.19
C GLN A 62 -22.85 -11.83 -6.59
N THR A 63 -21.85 -10.95 -6.72
CA THR A 63 -21.20 -10.69 -8.00
C THR A 63 -20.32 -11.87 -8.44
N ILE A 64 -19.71 -12.59 -7.52
CA ILE A 64 -19.00 -13.85 -7.81
C ILE A 64 -19.97 -14.89 -8.35
N GLU A 65 -21.14 -15.08 -7.71
CA GLU A 65 -22.17 -16.02 -8.18
C GLU A 65 -22.67 -15.63 -9.58
N LYS A 66 -22.96 -14.35 -9.79
CA LYS A 66 -23.32 -13.81 -11.12
C LYS A 66 -22.25 -14.13 -12.16
N THR A 67 -20.98 -13.95 -11.81
CA THR A 67 -19.85 -14.20 -12.71
C THR A 67 -19.76 -15.66 -13.13
N ILE A 68 -19.93 -16.58 -12.19
CA ILE A 68 -19.93 -18.02 -12.46
C ILE A 68 -21.05 -18.36 -13.46
N GLY A 69 -22.26 -17.91 -13.19
CA GLY A 69 -23.42 -18.13 -14.10
C GLY A 69 -23.21 -17.54 -15.49
N TYR A 70 -22.61 -16.34 -15.56
CA TYR A 70 -22.32 -15.68 -16.82
C TYR A 70 -21.30 -16.45 -17.67
N ILE A 71 -20.22 -16.92 -17.07
CA ILE A 71 -19.18 -17.73 -17.74
C ILE A 71 -19.76 -19.07 -18.22
N GLN A 72 -20.56 -19.74 -17.39
CA GLN A 72 -21.20 -21.02 -17.76
C GLN A 72 -22.13 -20.91 -18.99
N GLN A 73 -22.68 -19.72 -19.23
CA GLN A 73 -23.52 -19.43 -20.41
C GLN A 73 -22.69 -18.98 -21.62
N GLY A 74 -21.36 -19.04 -21.57
CA GLY A 74 -20.47 -18.59 -22.64
C GLY A 74 -20.29 -17.08 -22.71
N GLY A 75 -20.58 -16.37 -21.62
CA GLY A 75 -20.40 -14.92 -21.51
C GLY A 75 -18.96 -14.50 -21.72
N GLN A 76 -18.76 -13.34 -22.36
CA GLN A 76 -17.44 -12.75 -22.63
C GLN A 76 -17.35 -11.35 -22.04
N PHE A 77 -16.15 -10.95 -21.69
CA PHE A 77 -15.86 -9.64 -21.10
C PHE A 77 -15.24 -8.70 -22.13
N ASP A 78 -15.54 -7.41 -22.05
CA ASP A 78 -14.92 -6.38 -22.88
C ASP A 78 -13.53 -6.01 -22.36
N VAL A 79 -13.36 -6.01 -21.02
CA VAL A 79 -12.15 -5.60 -20.32
C VAL A 79 -11.83 -6.60 -19.21
N SER A 80 -10.55 -6.90 -19.01
CA SER A 80 -10.05 -7.51 -17.78
C SER A 80 -9.23 -6.50 -16.97
N LEU A 81 -9.50 -6.41 -15.68
CA LEU A 81 -8.70 -5.67 -14.71
C LEU A 81 -8.13 -6.67 -13.69
N GLN A 82 -6.82 -6.85 -13.71
CA GLN A 82 -6.14 -7.90 -12.94
C GLN A 82 -5.30 -7.29 -11.83
N VAL A 83 -5.71 -7.51 -10.58
CA VAL A 83 -5.05 -7.00 -9.39
C VAL A 83 -4.16 -8.08 -8.80
N THR A 84 -2.92 -8.13 -9.25
CA THR A 84 -1.93 -9.14 -8.85
C THR A 84 -0.52 -8.71 -9.24
N ILE A 85 0.50 -9.55 -8.96
CA ILE A 85 1.86 -9.33 -9.45
C ILE A 85 1.92 -9.62 -10.97
N PRO A 86 2.78 -8.93 -11.72
CA PRO A 86 2.81 -9.06 -13.18
C PRO A 86 3.07 -10.47 -13.71
N ASN A 87 3.74 -11.35 -12.95
CA ASN A 87 3.93 -12.76 -13.33
C ASN A 87 2.62 -13.49 -13.64
N GLU A 88 1.52 -13.03 -13.05
CA GLU A 88 0.19 -13.67 -13.14
C GLU A 88 -0.73 -12.95 -14.14
N PHE A 89 -0.24 -11.95 -14.86
CA PHE A 89 -1.03 -11.26 -15.88
C PHE A 89 -1.28 -12.17 -17.08
N GLU A 90 -2.52 -12.13 -17.57
CA GLU A 90 -3.01 -12.95 -18.67
C GLU A 90 -3.91 -12.13 -19.60
N ARG A 91 -3.99 -12.49 -20.87
CA ARG A 91 -4.98 -11.91 -21.77
C ARG A 91 -6.33 -12.65 -21.60
N LEU A 92 -7.27 -11.99 -20.94
CA LEU A 92 -8.59 -12.54 -20.58
C LEU A 92 -9.75 -11.86 -21.32
N ALA A 93 -9.48 -10.75 -22.01
CA ALA A 93 -10.47 -9.95 -22.72
C ALA A 93 -9.81 -9.28 -23.93
N PRO A 94 -10.56 -8.61 -24.81
CA PRO A 94 -9.99 -7.77 -25.86
C PRO A 94 -9.10 -6.65 -25.35
N PHE A 95 -9.45 -6.03 -24.21
CA PHE A 95 -8.65 -5.00 -23.53
C PHE A 95 -8.27 -5.46 -22.10
N ASN A 96 -6.98 -5.44 -21.77
CA ASN A 96 -6.46 -6.01 -20.53
C ASN A 96 -5.64 -4.98 -19.78
N VAL A 97 -6.01 -4.74 -18.53
CA VAL A 97 -5.31 -3.81 -17.61
C VAL A 97 -4.71 -4.60 -16.46
N GLY A 98 -3.40 -4.51 -16.29
CA GLY A 98 -2.73 -4.98 -15.07
C GLY A 98 -2.77 -3.89 -14.01
N TYR A 99 -3.08 -4.25 -12.75
CA TYR A 99 -2.99 -3.34 -11.62
C TYR A 99 -2.16 -3.97 -10.51
N THR A 100 -0.98 -3.44 -10.27
CA THR A 100 -0.01 -4.00 -9.32
C THR A 100 0.48 -2.95 -8.32
N ALA A 101 0.85 -3.38 -7.12
CA ALA A 101 1.48 -2.51 -6.14
C ALA A 101 2.88 -2.02 -6.60
N GLY A 102 3.39 -2.59 -7.69
CA GLY A 102 4.73 -2.31 -8.15
C GLY A 102 5.77 -3.03 -7.31
N ILE A 103 6.92 -2.42 -7.17
CA ILE A 103 8.04 -2.98 -6.41
C ILE A 103 8.65 -1.91 -5.50
N GLU A 104 9.17 -2.34 -4.36
CA GLU A 104 9.79 -1.48 -3.37
C GLU A 104 11.30 -1.33 -3.55
N THR A 105 11.83 -1.74 -4.70
CA THR A 105 13.25 -1.68 -5.04
C THR A 105 13.49 -0.80 -6.27
N THR A 106 14.75 -0.69 -6.69
CA THR A 106 15.14 0.12 -7.85
C THR A 106 14.89 -0.52 -9.21
N LYS A 107 14.49 -1.82 -9.24
CA LYS A 107 14.21 -2.55 -10.49
C LYS A 107 13.08 -3.54 -10.31
N ILE A 108 12.23 -3.69 -11.32
CA ILE A 108 11.31 -4.83 -11.42
C ILE A 108 12.05 -6.08 -11.89
N ALA A 109 11.54 -7.26 -11.55
CA ALA A 109 12.09 -8.51 -12.05
C ALA A 109 11.96 -8.60 -13.58
N HIS A 110 12.95 -9.18 -14.26
CA HIS A 110 12.93 -9.29 -15.71
C HIS A 110 11.73 -10.08 -16.25
N GLN A 111 11.22 -11.04 -15.47
CA GLN A 111 10.02 -11.82 -15.80
C GLN A 111 8.74 -10.96 -15.86
N TRP A 112 8.71 -9.82 -15.16
CA TRP A 112 7.55 -8.92 -15.15
C TRP A 112 7.37 -8.20 -16.49
N ILE A 113 8.46 -7.90 -17.19
CA ILE A 113 8.44 -7.06 -18.39
C ILE A 113 7.64 -7.71 -19.53
N PRO A 114 7.90 -8.97 -19.93
CA PRO A 114 7.10 -9.59 -20.98
C PRO A 114 5.63 -9.70 -20.59
N LYS A 115 5.34 -10.01 -19.32
CA LYS A 115 3.97 -10.13 -18.82
C LYS A 115 3.24 -8.79 -18.76
N ALA A 116 3.92 -7.72 -18.36
CA ALA A 116 3.39 -6.38 -18.44
C ALA A 116 3.10 -5.98 -19.90
N ASN A 117 4.03 -6.29 -20.82
CA ASN A 117 3.87 -5.99 -22.25
C ASN A 117 2.77 -6.82 -22.96
N GLU A 118 2.24 -7.88 -22.33
CA GLU A 118 1.03 -8.57 -22.79
C GLU A 118 -0.25 -7.79 -22.51
N MET A 119 -0.21 -6.83 -21.58
CA MET A 119 -1.34 -5.96 -21.23
C MET A 119 -1.43 -4.78 -22.20
N ASP A 120 -2.59 -4.17 -22.27
CA ASP A 120 -2.78 -2.92 -23.02
C ASP A 120 -2.35 -1.70 -22.17
N LYS A 121 -2.35 -1.85 -20.84
CA LYS A 121 -1.89 -0.85 -19.87
C LYS A 121 -1.58 -1.50 -18.53
N VAL A 122 -0.68 -0.87 -17.76
CA VAL A 122 -0.45 -1.20 -16.35
C VAL A 122 -0.72 0.02 -15.47
N ILE A 123 -1.43 -0.18 -14.37
CA ILE A 123 -1.62 0.80 -13.30
C ILE A 123 -0.77 0.35 -12.11
N VAL A 124 -0.10 1.30 -11.47
CA VAL A 124 0.69 1.09 -10.25
C VAL A 124 0.25 2.08 -9.17
N VAL A 125 0.68 1.86 -7.93
CA VAL A 125 0.16 2.61 -6.78
C VAL A 125 0.94 3.88 -6.45
N SER A 126 2.07 4.14 -7.12
CA SER A 126 2.89 5.33 -6.84
C SER A 126 3.75 5.75 -8.03
N SER A 127 4.20 7.01 -7.98
CA SER A 127 5.15 7.57 -8.94
C SER A 127 6.49 6.82 -8.92
N HIS A 128 6.93 6.35 -7.74
CA HIS A 128 8.10 5.49 -7.62
C HIS A 128 7.95 4.21 -8.43
N SER A 129 6.86 3.47 -8.22
CA SER A 129 6.59 2.23 -8.96
C SER A 129 6.51 2.48 -10.47
N LYS A 130 5.87 3.58 -10.91
CA LYS A 130 5.83 3.97 -12.33
C LYS A 130 7.24 4.17 -12.90
N GLN A 131 8.07 4.98 -12.23
CA GLN A 131 9.45 5.24 -12.65
C GLN A 131 10.27 3.95 -12.72
N VAL A 132 10.09 3.04 -11.77
CA VAL A 132 10.81 1.76 -11.77
C VAL A 132 10.40 0.89 -12.96
N PHE A 133 9.11 0.84 -13.31
CA PHE A 133 8.65 0.13 -14.52
C PHE A 133 9.23 0.74 -15.80
N GLU A 134 9.22 2.07 -15.90
CA GLU A 134 9.68 2.80 -17.09
C GLU A 134 11.21 2.75 -17.28
N ASN A 135 11.95 2.75 -16.16
CA ASN A 135 13.43 2.84 -16.20
C ASN A 135 14.14 1.48 -16.10
N THR A 136 13.40 0.38 -15.83
CA THR A 136 14.05 -0.94 -15.77
C THR A 136 14.34 -1.47 -17.17
N GLU A 137 15.61 -1.77 -17.41
CA GLU A 137 16.10 -2.36 -18.64
C GLU A 137 17.02 -3.55 -18.35
N TYR A 138 16.89 -4.60 -19.18
CA TYR A 138 17.75 -5.77 -19.15
C TYR A 138 18.28 -6.09 -20.55
N GLN A 139 19.56 -6.43 -20.64
CA GLN A 139 20.11 -7.04 -21.83
C GLN A 139 19.71 -8.52 -21.86
N ALA A 140 18.99 -8.93 -22.88
CA ALA A 140 18.56 -10.30 -23.08
C ALA A 140 19.06 -10.80 -24.44
N GLN A 141 19.17 -12.10 -24.59
CA GLN A 141 19.47 -12.73 -25.85
C GLN A 141 18.30 -13.59 -26.30
N ASN A 142 17.85 -13.38 -27.53
CA ASN A 142 16.87 -14.26 -28.15
C ASN A 142 17.49 -15.65 -28.32
N THR A 143 16.92 -16.64 -27.64
CA THR A 143 17.44 -18.01 -27.63
C THR A 143 17.33 -18.72 -28.99
N GLN A 144 16.46 -18.24 -29.88
CA GLN A 144 16.26 -18.82 -31.22
C GLN A 144 17.15 -18.18 -32.27
N THR A 145 17.32 -16.84 -32.20
CA THR A 145 18.09 -16.10 -33.22
C THR A 145 19.52 -15.75 -32.78
N GLY A 146 19.80 -15.78 -31.47
CA GLY A 146 21.07 -15.32 -30.90
C GLY A 146 21.22 -13.79 -30.83
N GLU A 147 20.20 -13.03 -31.25
CA GLU A 147 20.25 -11.57 -31.27
C GLU A 147 20.13 -10.98 -29.85
N GLN A 148 20.90 -9.92 -29.61
CA GLN A 148 20.78 -9.13 -28.40
C GLN A 148 19.49 -8.30 -28.44
N VAL A 149 18.69 -8.38 -27.42
CA VAL A 149 17.41 -7.68 -27.29
C VAL A 149 17.41 -6.86 -25.99
N LEU A 150 16.99 -5.61 -26.08
CA LEU A 150 16.74 -4.80 -24.90
C LEU A 150 15.33 -5.08 -24.38
N LEU A 151 15.26 -5.71 -23.21
CA LEU A 151 14.00 -6.01 -22.54
C LEU A 151 13.61 -4.82 -21.65
N LYS A 152 12.48 -4.17 -21.97
CA LYS A 152 11.90 -3.04 -21.23
C LYS A 152 10.40 -2.98 -21.35
N THR A 153 9.76 -2.24 -20.45
CA THR A 153 8.33 -1.94 -20.53
C THR A 153 8.04 -1.07 -21.74
N GLN A 154 7.04 -1.49 -22.56
CA GLN A 154 6.67 -0.82 -23.81
C GLN A 154 5.24 -0.29 -23.81
N ILE A 155 4.46 -0.65 -22.79
CA ILE A 155 3.07 -0.25 -22.64
C ILE A 155 2.95 0.97 -21.71
N PRO A 156 1.86 1.75 -21.78
CA PRO A 156 1.61 2.82 -20.83
C PRO A 156 1.55 2.33 -19.39
N VAL A 157 2.23 3.04 -18.49
CA VAL A 157 2.16 2.81 -17.04
C VAL A 157 1.60 4.07 -16.38
N GLU A 158 0.56 3.93 -15.58
CA GLU A 158 -0.06 5.03 -14.85
C GLU A 158 0.04 4.81 -13.34
N ALA A 159 0.22 5.90 -12.60
CA ALA A 159 0.28 5.85 -11.14
C ALA A 159 -1.01 6.41 -10.54
N VAL A 160 -1.65 5.62 -9.67
CA VAL A 160 -2.84 6.04 -8.90
C VAL A 160 -2.69 5.57 -7.48
N GLY A 161 -2.62 6.52 -6.52
CA GLY A 161 -2.55 6.23 -5.09
C GLY A 161 -3.89 5.78 -4.50
N TYR A 162 -3.92 5.61 -3.18
CA TYR A 162 -5.14 5.22 -2.47
C TYR A 162 -5.92 6.42 -1.93
N PRO A 163 -7.24 6.30 -1.75
CA PRO A 163 -8.03 7.35 -1.12
C PRO A 163 -7.82 7.39 0.40
N VAL A 164 -8.03 8.56 0.97
CA VAL A 164 -8.25 8.73 2.41
C VAL A 164 -9.57 8.05 2.78
N LYS A 165 -9.57 7.30 3.88
CA LYS A 165 -10.78 6.71 4.45
C LYS A 165 -11.41 7.66 5.46
N THR A 166 -12.72 7.81 5.42
CA THR A 166 -13.50 8.60 6.37
C THR A 166 -14.47 7.71 7.13
N PHE A 167 -14.69 8.03 8.40
CA PHE A 167 -15.57 7.27 9.29
C PHE A 167 -16.46 8.23 10.07
N ASP A 168 -17.76 7.98 10.08
CA ASP A 168 -18.73 8.80 10.83
C ASP A 168 -18.59 8.63 12.34
N ASN A 169 -18.26 7.42 12.78
CA ASN A 169 -18.06 7.08 14.19
C ASN A 169 -16.83 6.18 14.33
N LEU A 170 -15.98 6.52 15.29
CA LEU A 170 -14.80 5.73 15.62
C LEU A 170 -15.01 5.01 16.96
N PRO A 171 -14.69 3.71 17.06
CA PRO A 171 -14.72 3.00 18.32
C PRO A 171 -13.67 3.56 19.29
N GLU A 172 -14.02 3.63 20.56
CA GLU A 172 -13.06 4.00 21.60
C GLU A 172 -12.05 2.88 21.83
N LEU A 173 -10.77 3.22 21.92
CA LEU A 173 -9.69 2.27 22.19
C LEU A 173 -8.92 2.68 23.44
N GLU A 174 -9.02 1.85 24.48
CA GLU A 174 -8.20 1.97 25.67
C GLU A 174 -6.88 1.21 25.49
N LEU A 175 -5.78 1.91 25.30
CA LEU A 175 -4.48 1.29 25.03
C LEU A 175 -3.71 0.90 26.30
N GLY A 176 -4.10 1.39 27.49
CA GLY A 176 -3.44 1.09 28.76
C GLY A 176 -1.96 1.50 28.82
N LEU A 177 -1.57 2.54 28.06
CA LEU A 177 -0.18 3.04 28.01
C LEU A 177 0.15 3.82 29.27
N SER A 178 1.33 3.56 29.86
CA SER A 178 1.79 4.21 31.07
C SER A 178 2.87 5.28 30.84
N THR A 179 3.34 5.43 29.59
CA THR A 179 4.33 6.44 29.16
C THR A 179 3.65 7.75 28.79
N ALA A 180 4.33 8.88 28.99
CA ALA A 180 3.78 10.20 28.74
C ALA A 180 3.71 10.58 27.26
N PHE A 181 4.58 10.02 26.43
CA PHE A 181 4.64 10.21 24.98
C PHE A 181 4.76 8.85 24.28
N ASN A 182 4.06 8.64 23.19
CA ASN A 182 4.07 7.35 22.50
C ASN A 182 4.18 7.49 20.98
N PHE A 183 5.22 6.88 20.44
CA PHE A 183 5.28 6.57 19.01
C PHE A 183 4.44 5.35 18.69
N LEU A 184 3.85 5.33 17.50
CA LEU A 184 3.20 4.17 16.90
C LEU A 184 4.03 3.69 15.71
N THR A 185 4.16 2.38 15.55
CA THR A 185 4.61 1.74 14.30
C THR A 185 3.67 0.62 13.93
N VAL A 186 3.30 0.53 12.64
CA VAL A 186 2.39 -0.49 12.10
C VAL A 186 3.08 -1.20 10.95
N ALA A 187 3.43 -2.47 11.15
CA ALA A 187 4.10 -3.25 10.12
C ALA A 187 3.99 -4.75 10.40
N GLN A 188 3.88 -5.56 9.35
CA GLN A 188 4.16 -6.99 9.45
C GLN A 188 5.66 -7.17 9.75
N PHE A 189 6.00 -8.10 10.66
CA PHE A 189 7.38 -8.35 11.04
C PHE A 189 8.11 -9.08 9.90
N GLY A 190 9.03 -8.38 9.25
CA GLY A 190 9.81 -8.89 8.12
C GLY A 190 10.97 -8.00 7.74
N PRO A 191 11.95 -8.52 6.97
CA PRO A 191 13.18 -7.79 6.64
C PRO A 191 12.91 -6.42 6.00
N ARG A 192 12.03 -6.34 5.00
CA ARG A 192 11.73 -5.10 4.29
C ARG A 192 11.22 -3.98 5.20
N LYS A 193 10.42 -4.32 6.21
CA LYS A 193 9.86 -3.33 7.14
C LYS A 193 10.86 -2.81 8.16
N ASN A 194 12.04 -3.42 8.27
CA ASN A 194 13.15 -2.96 9.13
C ASN A 194 12.74 -2.71 10.60
N LEU A 195 11.71 -3.41 11.06
CA LEU A 195 11.09 -3.16 12.37
C LEU A 195 12.05 -3.44 13.53
N GLN A 196 12.94 -4.42 13.38
CA GLN A 196 13.92 -4.75 14.40
C GLN A 196 14.89 -3.57 14.68
N ASN A 197 15.40 -2.92 13.62
CA ASN A 197 16.26 -1.74 13.79
C ASN A 197 15.44 -0.54 14.28
N THR A 198 14.19 -0.37 13.82
CA THR A 198 13.31 0.69 14.34
C THR A 198 13.16 0.59 15.85
N ILE A 199 12.87 -0.61 16.38
CA ILE A 199 12.75 -0.85 17.82
C ILE A 199 14.10 -0.64 18.54
N LYS A 200 15.20 -1.17 17.98
CA LYS A 200 16.53 -1.02 18.54
C LYS A 200 16.92 0.45 18.69
N TRP A 201 16.83 1.21 17.62
CA TRP A 201 17.22 2.62 17.60
C TRP A 201 16.31 3.49 18.47
N PHE A 202 15.01 3.18 18.54
CA PHE A 202 14.11 3.79 19.50
C PHE A 202 14.56 3.55 20.94
N VAL A 203 14.85 2.30 21.32
CA VAL A 203 15.32 1.95 22.67
C VAL A 203 16.64 2.63 23.01
N GLU A 204 17.57 2.70 22.09
CA GLU A 204 18.86 3.35 22.29
C GLU A 204 18.72 4.86 22.45
N GLU A 205 17.86 5.50 21.67
CA GLU A 205 17.63 6.94 21.70
C GLU A 205 16.90 7.39 22.99
N PHE A 206 15.83 6.68 23.34
CA PHE A 206 14.94 7.05 24.45
C PHE A 206 15.19 6.25 25.74
N ARG A 207 16.35 5.65 25.88
CA ARG A 207 16.70 4.75 27.00
C ARG A 207 16.27 5.27 28.37
N ASN A 208 16.48 6.55 28.63
CA ASN A 208 16.28 7.19 29.93
C ASN A 208 15.06 8.12 29.97
N ASP A 209 14.20 8.06 28.94
CA ASP A 209 13.02 8.91 28.81
C ASP A 209 11.74 8.13 29.10
N ASP A 210 10.71 8.83 29.57
CA ASP A 210 9.36 8.29 29.73
C ASP A 210 8.61 8.33 28.39
N VAL A 211 9.11 7.55 27.44
CA VAL A 211 8.59 7.46 26.07
C VAL A 211 8.27 6.00 25.71
N GLY A 212 7.17 5.80 25.04
CA GLY A 212 6.69 4.49 24.57
C GLY A 212 6.79 4.32 23.06
N LEU A 213 6.95 3.07 22.62
CA LEU A 213 6.75 2.64 21.25
C LEU A 213 5.67 1.57 21.21
N VAL A 214 4.53 1.88 20.61
CA VAL A 214 3.46 0.94 20.35
C VAL A 214 3.74 0.25 19.03
N VAL A 215 3.97 -1.05 19.07
CA VAL A 215 4.29 -1.89 17.91
C VAL A 215 3.03 -2.69 17.54
N LYS A 216 2.28 -2.23 16.55
CA LYS A 216 1.17 -2.97 15.95
C LYS A 216 1.75 -3.89 14.87
N SER A 217 1.86 -5.19 15.20
CA SER A 217 2.58 -6.13 14.33
C SER A 217 2.05 -7.56 14.46
N ASN A 218 2.33 -8.35 13.42
CA ASN A 218 2.20 -9.79 13.37
C ASN A 218 3.34 -10.37 12.51
N ILE A 219 3.60 -11.67 12.62
CA ILE A 219 4.59 -12.35 11.75
C ILE A 219 3.93 -12.73 10.42
N ALA A 220 2.84 -13.49 10.48
CA ALA A 220 2.12 -13.96 9.29
C ALA A 220 0.59 -13.90 9.45
N LYS A 221 0.08 -14.24 10.64
CA LYS A 221 -1.35 -14.32 10.94
C LYS A 221 -1.66 -13.66 12.27
N ASN A 222 -2.89 -13.17 12.45
CA ASN A 222 -3.32 -12.56 13.70
C ASN A 222 -3.91 -13.61 14.68
N CYS A 223 -3.24 -14.76 14.83
CA CYS A 223 -3.68 -15.82 15.75
C CYS A 223 -2.83 -15.85 17.03
N LEU A 224 -3.33 -16.54 18.04
CA LEU A 224 -2.67 -16.64 19.35
C LEU A 224 -1.24 -17.25 19.27
N MET A 225 -1.00 -18.19 18.37
CA MET A 225 0.33 -18.77 18.18
C MET A 225 1.33 -17.76 17.62
N ASP A 226 0.90 -16.99 16.64
CA ASP A 226 1.69 -15.90 16.06
C ASP A 226 2.02 -14.83 17.13
N ARG A 227 0.99 -14.41 17.90
CA ARG A 227 1.16 -13.49 19.02
C ARG A 227 2.19 -14.00 20.04
N ASN A 228 2.07 -15.24 20.47
CA ASN A 228 2.97 -15.80 21.49
C ASN A 228 4.41 -15.88 20.98
N LYS A 229 4.59 -16.26 19.71
CA LYS A 229 5.90 -16.28 19.09
C LYS A 229 6.50 -14.87 19.00
N LEU A 230 5.77 -13.91 18.42
CA LEU A 230 6.24 -12.52 18.29
C LEU A 230 6.55 -11.89 19.65
N HIS A 231 5.68 -12.10 20.65
CA HIS A 231 5.90 -11.62 22.01
C HIS A 231 7.19 -12.22 22.62
N GLY A 232 7.42 -13.53 22.45
CA GLY A 232 8.63 -14.18 22.93
C GLY A 232 9.89 -13.64 22.26
N ASP A 233 9.87 -13.49 20.93
CA ASP A 233 10.98 -12.97 20.13
C ASP A 233 11.31 -11.52 20.54
N LEU A 234 10.30 -10.65 20.66
CA LEU A 234 10.49 -9.27 21.11
C LEU A 234 10.97 -9.18 22.56
N THR A 235 10.45 -10.01 23.46
CA THR A 235 10.91 -10.05 24.87
C THR A 235 12.39 -10.41 24.95
N ASN A 236 12.81 -11.43 24.20
CA ASN A 236 14.22 -11.83 24.17
C ASN A 236 15.10 -10.76 23.56
N PHE A 237 14.66 -10.14 22.46
CA PHE A 237 15.38 -9.03 21.83
C PHE A 237 15.53 -7.83 22.77
N LEU A 238 14.46 -7.41 23.44
CA LEU A 238 14.46 -6.28 24.35
C LEU A 238 15.29 -6.54 25.63
N ARG A 239 15.35 -7.80 26.10
CA ARG A 239 16.23 -8.18 27.23
C ARG A 239 17.70 -7.95 26.89
N GLN A 240 18.11 -8.18 25.64
CA GLN A 240 19.48 -7.93 25.18
C GLN A 240 19.83 -6.44 25.12
N GLN A 241 18.82 -5.55 25.07
CA GLN A 241 19.06 -4.10 25.07
C GLN A 241 19.39 -3.53 26.47
N GLY A 242 19.28 -4.33 27.54
CA GLY A 242 19.58 -3.91 28.89
C GLY A 242 18.48 -3.08 29.58
N GLU A 243 18.83 -2.45 30.70
CA GLU A 243 17.92 -1.61 31.49
C GLU A 243 17.54 -0.34 30.74
N ARG A 244 16.28 0.07 30.90
CA ARG A 244 15.73 1.26 30.25
C ARG A 244 14.47 1.76 30.96
N GLN A 245 14.15 3.03 30.82
CA GLN A 245 12.90 3.66 31.25
C GLN A 245 11.86 3.63 30.15
N CYS A 246 12.28 3.81 28.88
CA CYS A 246 11.38 3.72 27.74
C CYS A 246 10.71 2.35 27.64
N LYS A 247 9.49 2.31 27.10
CA LYS A 247 8.68 1.09 27.00
C LYS A 247 8.38 0.74 25.55
N VAL A 248 8.30 -0.56 25.28
CA VAL A 248 7.83 -1.09 24.00
C VAL A 248 6.58 -1.94 24.29
N TYR A 249 5.49 -1.58 23.65
CA TYR A 249 4.19 -2.24 23.78
C TYR A 249 3.88 -3.03 22.51
N LEU A 250 3.46 -4.27 22.64
CA LEU A 250 3.00 -5.08 21.51
C LEU A 250 1.47 -5.04 21.41
N LEU A 251 0.97 -4.53 20.29
CA LEU A 251 -0.43 -4.63 19.89
C LEU A 251 -0.54 -5.67 18.77
N HIS A 252 -1.16 -6.80 19.06
CA HIS A 252 -1.32 -7.93 18.13
C HIS A 252 -2.79 -8.32 18.02
N GLY A 253 -3.22 -8.73 16.84
CA GLY A 253 -4.58 -9.18 16.56
C GLY A 253 -5.16 -8.44 15.34
N ASP A 254 -6.28 -8.96 14.85
CA ASP A 254 -7.05 -8.27 13.81
C ASP A 254 -7.71 -7.02 14.39
N MET A 255 -7.76 -5.99 13.58
CA MET A 255 -8.50 -4.76 13.82
C MET A 255 -9.28 -4.44 12.55
N THR A 256 -10.48 -3.92 12.71
CA THR A 256 -11.27 -3.36 11.60
C THR A 256 -10.64 -2.05 11.12
N ASP A 257 -11.05 -1.57 9.95
CA ASP A 257 -10.57 -0.29 9.43
C ASP A 257 -10.90 0.87 10.37
N ALA A 258 -12.10 0.86 11.00
CA ALA A 258 -12.50 1.85 11.99
C ALA A 258 -11.63 1.80 13.25
N GLU A 259 -11.31 0.60 13.76
CA GLU A 259 -10.40 0.44 14.91
C GLU A 259 -8.97 0.88 14.57
N MET A 260 -8.47 0.57 13.36
CA MET A 260 -7.17 1.07 12.92
C MET A 260 -7.17 2.60 12.83
N HIS A 261 -8.24 3.19 12.31
CA HIS A 261 -8.36 4.65 12.27
C HIS A 261 -8.45 5.26 13.67
N SER A 262 -9.16 4.61 14.59
CA SER A 262 -9.17 4.99 16.03
C SER A 262 -7.77 4.91 16.65
N LEU A 263 -6.97 3.92 16.26
CA LEU A 263 -5.59 3.80 16.75
C LEU A 263 -4.72 4.98 16.31
N TYR A 264 -4.80 5.40 15.05
CA TYR A 264 -4.06 6.56 14.54
C TYR A 264 -4.55 7.90 15.15
N ASN A 265 -5.83 7.98 15.54
CA ASN A 265 -6.41 9.18 16.16
C ASN A 265 -6.46 9.09 17.70
N ASN A 266 -5.85 8.08 18.29
CA ASN A 266 -5.90 7.90 19.75
C ASN A 266 -5.09 8.99 20.46
N GLU A 267 -5.69 9.64 21.46
CA GLU A 267 -5.05 10.72 22.24
C GLU A 267 -3.76 10.33 22.97
N ARG A 268 -3.50 9.01 23.08
CA ARG A 268 -2.29 8.45 23.69
C ARG A 268 -1.18 8.17 22.66
N ILE A 269 -1.42 8.43 21.40
CA ILE A 269 -0.44 8.29 20.31
C ILE A 269 -0.06 9.67 19.80
N ASP A 270 1.21 10.00 19.89
CA ASP A 270 1.71 11.35 19.61
C ASP A 270 2.44 11.47 18.26
N ALA A 271 3.02 10.38 17.76
CA ALA A 271 3.76 10.37 16.50
C ALA A 271 3.80 8.97 15.88
N PHE A 272 4.14 8.91 14.61
CA PHE A 272 4.30 7.66 13.87
C PHE A 272 5.75 7.50 13.40
N VAL A 273 6.33 6.31 13.57
CA VAL A 273 7.67 5.99 13.06
C VAL A 273 7.65 4.69 12.26
N SER A 274 8.19 4.73 11.05
CA SER A 274 8.39 3.54 10.23
C SER A 274 9.60 3.75 9.34
N LEU A 275 10.55 2.81 9.36
CA LEU A 275 11.82 2.93 8.65
C LEU A 275 12.01 1.78 7.65
N PRO A 276 11.07 1.55 6.73
CA PRO A 276 11.14 0.45 5.77
C PRO A 276 12.27 0.68 4.78
N HIS A 277 12.76 -0.40 4.19
CA HIS A 277 13.70 -0.32 3.07
C HIS A 277 13.05 0.18 1.77
N GLY A 278 11.74 0.15 1.68
CA GLY A 278 10.93 0.66 0.58
C GLY A 278 9.46 0.28 0.74
N GLU A 279 8.59 1.07 0.13
CA GLU A 279 7.15 0.87 0.08
C GLU A 279 6.64 1.07 -1.34
N GLY A 280 5.71 0.22 -1.79
CA GLY A 280 4.99 0.47 -3.04
C GLY A 280 4.19 1.77 -2.96
N PHE A 281 3.44 1.95 -1.86
CA PHE A 281 2.74 3.19 -1.50
C PHE A 281 3.01 3.56 -0.03
N GLY A 282 2.81 2.62 0.90
CA GLY A 282 3.00 2.83 2.33
C GLY A 282 1.71 3.16 3.07
N LEU A 283 0.68 2.30 2.94
CA LEU A 283 -0.64 2.53 3.57
C LEU A 283 -0.58 2.92 5.04
N PRO A 284 0.20 2.25 5.94
CA PRO A 284 0.26 2.68 7.34
C PRO A 284 0.87 4.09 7.53
N LEU A 285 1.83 4.47 6.69
CA LEU A 285 2.40 5.83 6.67
C LEU A 285 1.37 6.86 6.20
N PHE A 286 0.60 6.50 5.18
CA PHE A 286 -0.46 7.34 4.63
C PHE A 286 -1.58 7.54 5.66
N GLU A 287 -2.04 6.45 6.28
CA GLU A 287 -3.08 6.47 7.32
C GLU A 287 -2.65 7.33 8.52
N ALA A 288 -1.40 7.21 8.98
CA ALA A 288 -0.85 8.05 10.02
C ALA A 288 -0.81 9.54 9.60
N ALA A 289 -0.34 9.82 8.38
CA ALA A 289 -0.21 11.17 7.88
C ALA A 289 -1.55 11.90 7.75
N TYR A 290 -2.56 11.27 7.15
CA TYR A 290 -3.87 11.92 7.01
C TYR A 290 -4.67 11.98 8.34
N SER A 291 -4.34 11.11 9.30
CA SER A 291 -4.90 11.19 10.67
C SER A 291 -4.23 12.27 11.53
N GLY A 292 -3.19 12.92 11.02
CA GLY A 292 -2.57 14.05 11.70
C GLY A 292 -1.34 13.73 12.51
N LEU A 293 -0.90 12.49 12.53
CA LEU A 293 0.31 12.13 13.26
C LEU A 293 1.55 12.66 12.54
N PRO A 294 2.48 13.30 13.24
CA PRO A 294 3.82 13.55 12.74
C PRO A 294 4.50 12.24 12.37
N VAL A 295 5.07 12.18 11.16
CA VAL A 295 5.64 10.96 10.60
C VAL A 295 7.17 11.06 10.56
N VAL A 296 7.85 10.04 11.11
CA VAL A 296 9.30 9.84 10.98
C VAL A 296 9.53 8.66 10.04
N THR A 297 10.11 8.90 8.88
CA THR A 297 10.35 7.84 7.89
C THR A 297 11.51 8.15 6.95
N VAL A 298 11.90 7.15 6.15
CA VAL A 298 12.94 7.28 5.12
C VAL A 298 12.40 8.07 3.93
N GLY A 299 13.16 9.05 3.44
CA GLY A 299 12.79 9.88 2.31
C GLY A 299 12.96 9.20 0.96
N TRP A 300 12.41 7.99 0.77
CA TRP A 300 12.55 7.20 -0.45
C TRP A 300 11.34 6.31 -0.71
N SER A 301 11.03 6.10 -1.98
CA SER A 301 9.99 5.23 -2.55
C SER A 301 8.56 5.79 -2.49
N GLY A 302 7.54 4.93 -2.53
CA GLY A 302 6.15 5.31 -2.80
C GLY A 302 5.50 6.27 -1.80
N GLN A 303 5.98 6.31 -0.55
CA GLN A 303 5.45 7.22 0.46
C GLN A 303 5.70 8.71 0.15
N LEU A 304 6.63 9.03 -0.74
CA LEU A 304 6.89 10.42 -1.12
C LEU A 304 5.72 11.05 -1.87
N ASP A 305 4.87 10.26 -2.52
CA ASP A 305 3.71 10.77 -3.25
C ASP A 305 2.72 11.54 -2.34
N PHE A 306 2.66 11.22 -1.05
CA PHE A 306 1.79 11.90 -0.10
C PHE A 306 2.54 12.65 1.02
N LEU A 307 3.80 12.31 1.29
CA LEU A 307 4.61 13.00 2.30
C LEU A 307 5.34 14.23 1.77
N VAL A 308 5.37 14.40 0.45
CA VAL A 308 5.85 15.63 -0.19
C VAL A 308 4.64 16.34 -0.80
N ASP A 309 4.49 17.62 -0.52
CA ASP A 309 3.38 18.39 -1.06
C ASP A 309 3.60 18.79 -2.53
N THR A 310 2.62 19.47 -3.11
CA THR A 310 2.66 19.90 -4.51
C THR A 310 3.69 21.00 -4.79
N GLU A 311 4.22 21.61 -3.74
CA GLU A 311 5.28 22.64 -3.82
C GLU A 311 6.68 22.03 -3.61
N GLY A 312 6.74 20.69 -3.39
CA GLY A 312 7.98 19.95 -3.14
C GLY A 312 8.47 20.04 -1.69
N GLN A 313 7.62 20.51 -0.76
CA GLN A 313 8.00 20.62 0.65
C GLN A 313 7.73 19.29 1.38
N GLU A 314 8.71 18.84 2.16
CA GLU A 314 8.60 17.66 2.99
C GLU A 314 7.66 17.91 4.18
N GLN A 315 6.64 17.06 4.33
CA GLN A 315 5.67 17.08 5.40
C GLN A 315 5.91 15.93 6.39
N PHE A 316 7.17 15.61 6.66
CA PHE A 316 7.60 14.53 7.54
C PHE A 316 9.03 14.75 8.04
N TYR A 317 9.44 13.99 9.05
CA TYR A 317 10.83 13.97 9.52
C TYR A 317 11.63 12.98 8.65
N ASN A 318 12.37 13.53 7.70
CA ASN A 318 13.10 12.79 6.68
C ASN A 318 14.38 12.17 7.25
N VAL A 319 14.40 10.84 7.32
CA VAL A 319 15.56 10.05 7.75
C VAL A 319 16.46 9.78 6.56
N ALA A 320 17.72 10.18 6.67
CA ALA A 320 18.74 9.93 5.65
C ALA A 320 19.00 8.43 5.46
N PHE A 321 19.32 8.04 4.24
CA PHE A 321 19.51 6.65 3.83
C PHE A 321 20.63 6.49 2.81
N ASP A 322 21.03 5.24 2.61
CA ASP A 322 21.91 4.82 1.52
C ASP A 322 21.19 3.75 0.68
N LEU A 323 21.25 3.86 -0.65
CA LEU A 323 20.80 2.79 -1.51
C LEU A 323 21.88 1.69 -1.56
N GLN A 324 21.51 0.49 -1.18
CA GLN A 324 22.38 -0.68 -1.18
C GLN A 324 21.63 -1.89 -1.75
N PRO A 325 22.35 -2.93 -2.24
CA PRO A 325 21.71 -4.15 -2.71
C PRO A 325 20.78 -4.76 -1.66
N VAL A 326 19.69 -5.35 -2.12
CA VAL A 326 18.78 -6.11 -1.25
C VAL A 326 19.52 -7.24 -0.55
N GLN A 327 19.13 -7.59 0.67
CA GLN A 327 19.71 -8.72 1.38
C GLN A 327 19.43 -10.02 0.61
N LYS A 328 20.40 -10.93 0.60
CA LYS A 328 20.30 -12.20 -0.15
C LYS A 328 19.07 -13.03 0.28
N GLU A 329 18.72 -12.95 1.54
CA GLU A 329 17.63 -13.70 2.16
C GLU A 329 16.23 -13.24 1.71
N VAL A 330 16.13 -12.03 1.13
CA VAL A 330 14.87 -11.47 0.62
C VAL A 330 14.75 -11.55 -0.91
N VAL A 331 15.81 -11.95 -1.58
CA VAL A 331 15.77 -12.19 -3.03
C VAL A 331 14.75 -13.28 -3.31
N TRP A 332 13.80 -12.96 -4.17
CA TRP A 332 12.76 -13.88 -4.57
C TRP A 332 12.67 -13.88 -6.11
N ASP A 333 13.12 -15.00 -6.69
CA ASP A 333 13.12 -15.12 -8.14
C ASP A 333 11.76 -14.79 -8.75
N GLY A 334 11.78 -13.98 -9.80
CA GLY A 334 10.58 -13.48 -10.47
C GLY A 334 9.80 -12.39 -9.71
N VAL A 335 10.30 -11.92 -8.55
CA VAL A 335 9.66 -10.81 -7.78
C VAL A 335 10.69 -9.79 -7.34
N ILE A 336 11.69 -10.18 -6.53
CA ILE A 336 12.73 -9.29 -6.02
C ILE A 336 14.05 -9.65 -6.68
N ALA A 337 14.50 -8.83 -7.61
CA ALA A 337 15.74 -9.05 -8.38
C ALA A 337 16.98 -8.88 -7.49
N ALA A 338 17.93 -9.80 -7.60
CA ALA A 338 19.16 -9.81 -6.79
C ALA A 338 20.04 -8.57 -7.02
N GLU A 339 20.00 -7.99 -8.21
CA GLU A 339 20.75 -6.79 -8.61
C GLU A 339 20.01 -5.49 -8.27
N SER A 340 18.82 -5.57 -7.69
CA SER A 340 18.08 -4.40 -7.25
C SER A 340 18.58 -3.87 -5.91
N MET A 341 18.31 -2.60 -5.66
CA MET A 341 18.65 -1.90 -4.42
C MET A 341 17.39 -1.39 -3.72
N TRP A 342 17.53 -1.13 -2.43
CA TRP A 342 16.55 -0.41 -1.64
C TRP A 342 17.23 0.46 -0.58
N ALA A 343 16.46 1.27 0.17
CA ALA A 343 17.00 2.22 1.12
C ALA A 343 17.35 1.56 2.45
N TYR A 344 18.54 1.85 2.92
CA TYR A 344 18.99 1.53 4.28
C TYR A 344 19.03 2.82 5.10
N ALA A 345 18.13 2.97 6.05
CA ALA A 345 18.10 4.12 6.94
C ALA A 345 19.42 4.24 7.72
N ARG A 346 19.94 5.45 7.83
CA ARG A 346 21.11 5.73 8.67
C ARG A 346 20.69 5.83 10.13
N GLU A 347 21.27 5.01 10.99
CA GLU A 347 20.97 4.95 12.41
C GLU A 347 21.01 6.33 13.10
N GLY A 348 22.09 7.08 12.92
CA GLY A 348 22.23 8.41 13.53
C GLY A 348 21.13 9.38 13.12
N SER A 349 20.78 9.38 11.84
CA SER A 349 19.68 10.20 11.33
C SER A 349 18.33 9.73 11.88
N ALA A 350 18.08 8.42 11.96
CA ALA A 350 16.83 7.89 12.51
C ALA A 350 16.61 8.32 13.97
N LYS A 351 17.66 8.19 14.81
CA LYS A 351 17.64 8.64 16.21
C LYS A 351 17.43 10.15 16.32
N GLU A 352 18.19 10.94 15.55
CA GLU A 352 18.04 12.40 15.49
C GLU A 352 16.62 12.83 15.12
N LYS A 353 16.02 12.21 14.07
CA LYS A 353 14.69 12.58 13.62
C LYS A 353 13.58 12.15 14.58
N MET A 354 13.72 11.00 15.24
CA MET A 354 12.80 10.61 16.31
C MET A 354 12.89 11.58 17.49
N ARG A 355 14.10 11.99 17.91
CA ARG A 355 14.31 12.97 18.98
C ARG A 355 13.70 14.33 18.61
N LEU A 356 13.99 14.83 17.43
CA LEU A 356 13.46 16.09 16.93
C LEU A 356 11.92 16.06 16.86
N CYS A 357 11.32 14.97 16.39
CA CYS A 357 9.88 14.78 16.37
C CYS A 357 9.31 14.86 17.80
N TYR A 358 9.87 14.12 18.75
CA TYR A 358 9.47 14.14 20.16
C TYR A 358 9.50 15.57 20.74
N GLU A 359 10.61 16.30 20.55
CA GLU A 359 10.77 17.65 21.05
C GLU A 359 9.79 18.65 20.43
N ASN A 360 9.59 18.57 19.12
CA ASN A 360 8.69 19.46 18.41
C ASN A 360 7.22 19.23 18.81
N VAL A 361 6.79 17.98 18.90
CA VAL A 361 5.41 17.65 19.31
C VAL A 361 5.17 18.10 20.74
N LYS A 362 6.12 17.83 21.66
CA LYS A 362 6.00 18.23 23.05
C LYS A 362 5.95 19.75 23.25
N ASN A 363 6.57 20.49 22.36
CA ASN A 363 6.59 21.97 22.39
C ASN A 363 5.51 22.62 21.52
N ASP A 364 4.61 21.81 20.91
CA ASP A 364 3.57 22.27 19.99
C ASP A 364 4.10 23.14 18.83
N THR A 365 5.23 22.73 18.27
CA THR A 365 5.91 23.45 17.17
C THR A 365 5.72 22.81 15.81
N VAL A 366 4.92 21.71 15.73
CA VAL A 366 4.66 21.02 14.47
C VAL A 366 3.37 21.53 13.84
N ALA A 367 3.51 22.15 12.68
CA ALA A 367 2.38 22.55 11.85
C ALA A 367 2.29 21.66 10.61
N TRP A 368 1.65 20.51 10.72
CA TRP A 368 1.36 19.65 9.56
C TRP A 368 0.00 19.98 8.98
N ASN A 369 -0.06 20.19 7.67
CA ASN A 369 -1.32 20.51 7.02
C ASN A 369 -2.00 19.27 6.43
N ASN A 370 -2.69 18.51 7.29
CA ASN A 370 -3.39 17.27 6.91
C ASN A 370 -4.61 17.50 6.01
N THR A 371 -5.21 18.70 6.07
CA THR A 371 -6.37 19.06 5.24
C THR A 371 -6.05 18.89 3.75
N ARG A 372 -4.81 19.22 3.35
CA ARG A 372 -4.37 19.05 1.96
C ARG A 372 -4.32 17.60 1.50
N LEU A 373 -4.02 16.64 2.40
CA LEU A 373 -4.06 15.21 2.05
C LEU A 373 -5.49 14.73 1.84
N SER A 374 -6.42 15.12 2.71
CA SER A 374 -7.83 14.73 2.58
C SER A 374 -8.48 15.29 1.31
N GLU A 375 -8.06 16.45 0.84
CA GLU A 375 -8.51 17.01 -0.44
C GLU A 375 -7.86 16.29 -1.64
N ARG A 376 -6.54 16.15 -1.61
CA ARG A 376 -5.72 15.57 -2.69
C ARG A 376 -6.03 14.11 -2.97
N PHE A 377 -6.31 13.36 -1.91
CA PHE A 377 -6.59 11.92 -1.93
C PHE A 377 -8.02 11.59 -1.49
N SER A 378 -8.98 12.51 -1.70
CA SER A 378 -10.38 12.19 -1.43
C SER A 378 -10.86 11.01 -2.29
N GLU A 379 -11.86 10.27 -1.81
CA GLU A 379 -12.40 9.12 -2.54
C GLU A 379 -12.83 9.50 -3.96
N ASN A 380 -13.55 10.61 -4.11
CA ASN A 380 -14.02 11.05 -5.43
C ASN A 380 -12.87 11.32 -6.40
N VAL A 381 -11.82 12.03 -5.93
CA VAL A 381 -10.64 12.33 -6.74
C VAL A 381 -9.91 11.05 -7.13
N MET A 382 -9.74 10.13 -6.18
CA MET A 382 -8.98 8.91 -6.44
C MET A 382 -9.77 7.92 -7.31
N TYR A 383 -11.09 7.83 -7.15
CA TYR A 383 -11.94 7.03 -8.03
C TYR A 383 -11.94 7.58 -9.47
N GLU A 384 -12.05 8.90 -9.62
CA GLU A 384 -11.96 9.53 -10.95
C GLU A 384 -10.59 9.29 -11.60
N ASN A 385 -9.51 9.48 -10.85
CA ASN A 385 -8.15 9.21 -11.33
C ASN A 385 -7.99 7.76 -11.76
N PHE A 386 -8.54 6.80 -11.01
CA PHE A 386 -8.46 5.38 -11.35
C PHE A 386 -9.26 5.06 -12.62
N ILE A 387 -10.47 5.58 -12.75
CA ILE A 387 -11.29 5.41 -13.95
C ILE A 387 -10.60 5.99 -15.20
N ASN A 388 -10.01 7.17 -15.07
CA ASN A 388 -9.25 7.79 -16.15
C ASN A 388 -7.99 6.98 -16.50
N ALA A 389 -7.30 6.43 -15.49
CA ALA A 389 -6.12 5.59 -15.68
C ALA A 389 -6.42 4.27 -16.39
N LEU A 390 -7.65 3.73 -16.31
CA LEU A 390 -8.05 2.56 -17.09
C LEU A 390 -7.89 2.79 -18.60
N GLY A 391 -8.09 4.02 -19.07
CA GLY A 391 -7.94 4.38 -20.48
C GLY A 391 -8.96 3.71 -21.40
N ILE A 392 -10.10 3.33 -20.85
CA ILE A 392 -11.19 2.73 -21.61
C ILE A 392 -11.91 3.84 -22.38
N GLU A 393 -11.98 3.72 -23.70
CA GLU A 393 -12.83 4.60 -24.51
C GLU A 393 -14.30 4.39 -24.14
N ILE A 394 -14.89 5.43 -23.56
CA ILE A 394 -16.30 5.44 -23.20
C ILE A 394 -17.03 6.21 -24.31
N ASP A 395 -17.92 5.52 -25.00
CA ASP A 395 -18.78 6.15 -26.00
C ASP A 395 -19.84 7.01 -25.28
N TYR A 396 -19.58 8.30 -25.19
CA TYR A 396 -20.49 9.31 -24.65
C TYR A 396 -21.58 9.78 -25.66
N ASP A 397 -21.88 8.98 -26.68
CA ASP A 397 -22.84 9.39 -27.74
C ASP A 397 -24.23 9.75 -27.17
N TRP A 398 -24.61 9.16 -26.04
CA TRP A 398 -25.82 9.54 -25.31
C TRP A 398 -25.75 10.96 -24.71
N MET A 399 -24.57 11.45 -24.31
CA MET A 399 -24.39 12.84 -23.84
C MET A 399 -24.53 13.85 -24.96
N LYS A 400 -24.13 13.50 -26.19
CA LYS A 400 -24.37 14.34 -27.37
C LYS A 400 -25.86 14.45 -27.69
N THR A 401 -26.64 13.39 -27.42
CA THR A 401 -28.08 13.40 -27.56
C THR A 401 -28.76 14.34 -26.54
N LEU A 402 -28.25 14.41 -25.30
CA LEU A 402 -28.75 15.32 -24.28
C LEU A 402 -28.40 16.80 -24.55
N SER A 403 -27.24 17.07 -25.17
CA SER A 403 -26.84 18.43 -25.55
C SER A 403 -27.65 18.99 -26.75
N GLN A 404 -28.46 18.15 -27.40
CA GLN A 404 -29.36 18.54 -28.49
C GLN A 404 -30.80 18.84 -28.02
N ILE A 405 -31.06 18.79 -26.72
CA ILE A 405 -32.36 19.22 -26.16
C ILE A 405 -32.36 20.74 -26.08
N GLU A 406 -32.99 21.38 -27.06
CA GLU A 406 -33.29 22.82 -27.02
C GLU A 406 -34.51 23.08 -26.12
N ILE A 407 -34.41 24.05 -25.23
CA ILE A 407 -35.58 24.56 -24.49
C ILE A 407 -36.38 25.40 -25.48
N ILE A 408 -37.56 24.95 -25.83
CA ILE A 408 -38.52 25.66 -26.68
C ILE A 408 -39.31 26.66 -25.84
#